data_a7f3e0f438ad3a3c7c73b1494fc3ff3d
#
_entry.id   a7f3e0f438ad3a3c7c73b1494fc3ff3d
#
_cell.length_a   1.000
_cell.length_b   1.000
_cell.length_c   1.000
_cell.angle_alpha   90.00
_cell.angle_beta   90.00
_cell.angle_gamma   90.00
#
_symmetry.space_group_name_H-M   'P 1'
#
loop_
_entity.id
_entity.type
_entity.pdbx_description
1 polymer ?
#
loop_
_entity_poly.entity_id
_entity_poly.type
_entity_poly.pdbx_seq_one_letter_code
_entity_poly.pdbx_strand_id
1 'polypeptide(L)'
;MHYYRHGETVFASLLPDLPLEAADRPTSGSPGLFLIDRDPVSGRSSFCVSDARQLTAGTGDVSWLDPARVGVPAPVLPKRIQHTIDARLLRAVNIRHPRWAEFAMAPSMQLPPRVRVNLLAVGDVGSTLLTALKLLGGDCIESIGICDLNEKEGTPW
;
A
#
# COMPACT_ATOMS: atom_id res chain seq x y z
N MET A 1 -16.49 8.65 6.64
CA MET A 1 -16.31 7.68 5.54
C MET A 1 -17.33 7.99 4.47
N HIS A 2 -16.89 8.27 3.29
CA HIS A 2 -17.68 8.64 2.12
C HIS A 2 -17.62 7.51 1.10
N TYR A 3 -18.65 7.40 0.30
CA TYR A 3 -18.72 6.40 -0.76
C TYR A 3 -19.02 7.11 -2.07
N TYR A 4 -18.37 6.67 -3.13
CA TYR A 4 -18.45 7.25 -4.46
C TYR A 4 -18.65 6.15 -5.50
N ARG A 5 -19.29 6.51 -6.60
CA ARG A 5 -19.53 5.61 -7.72
C ARG A 5 -18.81 6.09 -8.97
N HIS A 6 -18.24 5.14 -9.69
CA HIS A 6 -17.77 5.33 -11.03
C HIS A 6 -18.14 4.08 -11.86
N GLY A 7 -19.05 4.26 -12.80
CA GLY A 7 -19.70 3.13 -13.47
C GLY A 7 -20.46 2.25 -12.47
N GLU A 8 -20.21 0.96 -12.49
CA GLU A 8 -20.81 0.00 -11.55
C GLU A 8 -20.01 -0.19 -10.25
N THR A 9 -18.87 0.45 -10.14
CA THR A 9 -17.96 0.24 -9.01
C THR A 9 -18.18 1.29 -7.93
N VAL A 10 -18.27 0.84 -6.67
CA VAL A 10 -18.37 1.71 -5.49
C VAL A 10 -17.02 1.72 -4.76
N PHE A 11 -16.58 2.91 -4.42
CA PHE A 11 -15.32 3.19 -3.72
C PHE A 11 -15.60 3.75 -2.34
N ALA A 12 -14.75 3.41 -1.38
CA ALA A 12 -14.69 4.11 -0.10
C ALA A 12 -13.64 5.23 -0.16
N SER A 13 -13.80 6.28 0.65
CA SER A 13 -12.81 7.33 0.82
C SER A 13 -12.94 8.02 2.17
N LEU A 14 -11.86 8.62 2.66
CA LEU A 14 -11.89 9.58 3.77
C LEU A 14 -12.17 11.01 3.30
N LEU A 15 -12.07 11.26 2.01
CA LEU A 15 -12.25 12.57 1.41
C LEU A 15 -13.75 12.89 1.23
N PRO A 16 -14.23 14.06 1.67
CA PRO A 16 -15.65 14.38 1.62
C PRO A 16 -16.16 14.82 0.24
N ASP A 17 -15.31 15.45 -0.58
CA ASP A 17 -15.76 16.16 -1.78
C ASP A 17 -14.97 15.76 -3.01
N LEU A 18 -15.09 14.49 -3.42
CA LEU A 18 -14.48 14.04 -4.66
C LEU A 18 -15.36 14.39 -5.87
N PRO A 19 -14.76 14.65 -7.05
CA PRO A 19 -15.49 14.95 -8.29
C PRO A 19 -16.12 13.66 -8.89
N LEU A 20 -16.87 12.94 -8.08
CA LEU A 20 -17.54 11.69 -8.40
C LEU A 20 -18.96 11.68 -7.85
N GLU A 21 -19.80 10.85 -8.41
CA GLU A 21 -21.15 10.65 -7.90
C GLU A 21 -21.10 10.04 -6.48
N ALA A 22 -21.77 10.69 -5.53
CA ALA A 22 -21.93 10.15 -4.20
C ALA A 22 -22.75 8.86 -4.24
N ALA A 23 -22.36 7.88 -3.46
CA ALA A 23 -23.05 6.60 -3.38
C ALA A 23 -23.42 6.25 -1.94
N ASP A 24 -24.44 5.43 -1.79
CA ASP A 24 -24.77 4.86 -0.50
C ASP A 24 -23.74 3.81 -0.09
N ARG A 25 -23.66 3.61 1.21
CA ARG A 25 -22.84 2.54 1.77
C ARG A 25 -23.31 1.18 1.22
N PRO A 26 -22.43 0.36 0.66
CA PRO A 26 -22.80 -0.96 0.17
C PRO A 26 -23.44 -1.82 1.28
N THR A 27 -24.59 -2.40 1.00
CA THR A 27 -25.30 -3.28 1.93
C THR A 27 -24.64 -4.65 2.04
N SER A 28 -24.03 -5.12 0.95
CA SER A 28 -23.32 -6.41 0.86
C SER A 28 -21.91 -6.20 0.30
N GLY A 29 -20.99 -7.02 0.73
CA GLY A 29 -19.58 -6.90 0.36
C GLY A 29 -18.85 -5.72 1.03
N SER A 30 -17.54 -5.73 1.04
CA SER A 30 -16.73 -4.56 1.37
C SER A 30 -16.21 -3.95 0.09
N PRO A 31 -16.19 -2.61 -0.06
CA PRO A 31 -15.52 -2.01 -1.19
C PRO A 31 -14.04 -2.42 -1.13
N GLY A 32 -13.61 -3.20 -2.11
CA GLY A 32 -12.20 -3.60 -2.26
C GLY A 32 -11.32 -2.44 -2.76
N LEU A 33 -11.92 -1.30 -3.04
CA LEU A 33 -11.27 -0.12 -3.61
C LEU A 33 -11.47 1.11 -2.73
N PHE A 34 -10.36 1.83 -2.51
CA PHE A 34 -10.32 3.02 -1.68
C PHE A 34 -9.68 4.18 -2.46
N LEU A 35 -10.32 5.35 -2.47
CA LEU A 35 -9.77 6.52 -3.13
C LEU A 35 -8.95 7.36 -2.16
N ILE A 36 -7.76 7.73 -2.60
CA ILE A 36 -6.86 8.67 -1.95
C ILE A 36 -6.54 9.83 -2.89
N ASP A 37 -6.09 10.94 -2.31
CA ASP A 37 -5.69 12.13 -3.04
C ASP A 37 -4.23 12.44 -2.68
N ARG A 38 -3.31 12.25 -3.61
CA ARG A 38 -1.88 12.49 -3.44
C ARG A 38 -1.29 13.13 -4.68
N ASP A 39 -0.14 13.79 -4.50
CA ASP A 39 0.64 14.29 -5.64
C ASP A 39 0.99 13.11 -6.58
N PRO A 40 0.57 13.17 -7.86
CA PRO A 40 0.79 12.08 -8.81
C PRO A 40 2.25 11.90 -9.22
N VAL A 41 3.11 12.90 -9.02
CA VAL A 41 4.54 12.83 -9.37
C VAL A 41 5.30 11.95 -8.38
N SER A 42 5.00 12.08 -7.09
CA SER A 42 5.68 11.37 -6.01
C SER A 42 4.82 10.29 -5.35
N GLY A 43 3.51 10.30 -5.59
CA GLY A 43 2.58 9.32 -5.04
C GLY A 43 2.38 8.10 -5.93
N ARG A 44 2.19 6.94 -5.33
CA ARG A 44 1.81 5.73 -6.08
C ARG A 44 0.44 5.91 -6.70
N SER A 45 0.28 5.44 -7.95
CA SER A 45 -1.01 5.44 -8.66
C SER A 45 -2.01 4.47 -8.03
N SER A 46 -1.54 3.30 -7.59
CA SER A 46 -2.33 2.35 -6.80
C SER A 46 -1.42 1.42 -5.99
N PHE A 47 -1.94 0.89 -4.89
CA PHE A 47 -1.22 -0.08 -4.06
C PHE A 47 -2.19 -0.88 -3.19
N CYS A 48 -1.76 -2.07 -2.76
CA CYS A 48 -2.46 -2.85 -1.76
C CYS A 48 -2.24 -2.23 -0.37
N VAL A 49 -3.31 -2.00 0.36
CA VAL A 49 -3.27 -1.42 1.70
C VAL A 49 -3.06 -2.54 2.71
N SER A 50 -1.97 -2.46 3.46
CA SER A 50 -1.63 -3.39 4.54
C SER A 50 -1.69 -2.75 5.93
N ASP A 51 -1.83 -1.43 6.00
CA ASP A 51 -1.97 -0.67 7.23
C ASP A 51 -2.88 0.55 6.99
N ALA A 52 -3.82 0.79 7.91
CA ALA A 52 -4.79 1.89 7.79
C ALA A 52 -4.13 3.27 7.69
N ARG A 53 -2.94 3.46 8.28
CA ARG A 53 -2.17 4.70 8.20
C ARG A 53 -1.73 5.05 6.79
N GLN A 54 -1.59 4.05 5.90
CA GLN A 54 -1.28 4.29 4.48
C GLN A 54 -2.36 5.11 3.76
N LEU A 55 -3.58 5.15 4.29
CA LEU A 55 -4.68 5.92 3.70
C LEU A 55 -4.59 7.42 4.01
N THR A 56 -3.86 7.79 5.06
CA THR A 56 -3.70 9.17 5.53
C THR A 56 -2.26 9.69 5.40
N ALA A 57 -1.28 8.78 5.26
CA ALA A 57 0.12 9.17 5.11
C ALA A 57 0.33 10.02 3.85
N GLY A 58 1.14 11.05 3.97
CA GLY A 58 1.57 11.90 2.85
C GLY A 58 2.35 11.11 1.80
N THR A 59 2.56 11.74 0.66
CA THR A 59 3.36 11.18 -0.42
C THR A 59 4.81 11.00 0.02
N GLY A 60 5.36 9.80 -0.22
CA GLY A 60 6.74 9.47 0.19
C GLY A 60 6.97 9.40 1.69
N ASP A 61 5.95 9.66 2.49
CA ASP A 61 6.03 9.52 3.93
C ASP A 61 5.99 8.04 4.32
N VAL A 62 7.04 7.61 4.97
CA VAL A 62 7.19 6.24 5.51
C VAL A 62 6.93 6.17 7.01
N SER A 63 6.46 7.24 7.62
CA SER A 63 6.23 7.36 9.06
C SER A 63 5.24 6.31 9.57
N TRP A 64 4.34 5.84 8.73
CA TRP A 64 3.40 4.77 9.05
C TRP A 64 4.09 3.41 9.30
N LEU A 65 5.35 3.24 8.89
CA LEU A 65 6.13 2.01 9.14
C LEU A 65 6.64 1.93 10.58
N ASP A 66 6.79 3.05 11.24
CA ASP A 66 7.25 3.09 12.63
C ASP A 66 6.29 3.93 13.50
N PRO A 67 5.25 3.29 14.05
CA PRO A 67 4.28 3.98 14.90
C PRO A 67 4.88 4.54 16.19
N ALA A 68 6.04 4.05 16.64
CA ALA A 68 6.71 4.58 17.83
C ALA A 68 7.45 5.89 17.55
N ARG A 69 7.84 6.13 16.31
CA ARG A 69 8.63 7.30 15.93
C ARG A 69 7.80 8.46 15.40
N VAL A 70 6.69 8.17 14.79
CA VAL A 70 5.87 9.22 14.15
C VAL A 70 4.41 8.97 14.46
N GLY A 71 3.84 9.89 15.17
CA GLY A 71 2.45 9.85 15.57
C GLY A 71 1.48 10.11 14.40
N VAL A 72 1.61 9.42 13.27
CA VAL A 72 0.51 9.38 12.31
C VAL A 72 -0.55 8.47 12.90
N PRO A 73 -1.64 9.02 13.43
CA PRO A 73 -2.68 8.19 14.01
C PRO A 73 -3.33 7.35 12.91
N ALA A 74 -3.58 6.09 13.21
CA ALA A 74 -4.40 5.28 12.32
C ALA A 74 -5.80 5.89 12.24
N PRO A 75 -6.37 6.07 11.04
CA PRO A 75 -7.73 6.57 10.91
C PRO A 75 -8.71 5.57 11.50
N VAL A 76 -9.75 6.08 12.15
CA VAL A 76 -10.85 5.21 12.63
C VAL A 76 -11.68 4.77 11.41
N LEU A 77 -11.57 3.50 11.08
CA LEU A 77 -12.25 2.91 9.94
C LEU A 77 -13.41 2.01 10.37
N PRO A 78 -14.47 1.90 9.55
CA PRO A 78 -15.49 0.88 9.76
C PRO A 78 -14.86 -0.52 9.81
N LYS A 79 -15.36 -1.38 10.71
CA LYS A 79 -14.83 -2.76 10.90
C LYS A 79 -14.69 -3.55 9.59
N ARG A 80 -15.62 -3.35 8.64
CA ARG A 80 -15.57 -4.02 7.33
C ARG A 80 -14.35 -3.61 6.51
N ILE A 81 -14.01 -2.31 6.51
CA ILE A 81 -12.81 -1.81 5.80
C ILE A 81 -11.56 -2.32 6.50
N GLN A 82 -11.52 -2.25 7.83
CA GLN A 82 -10.39 -2.80 8.60
C GLN A 82 -10.18 -4.29 8.27
N HIS A 83 -11.23 -5.09 8.28
CA HIS A 83 -11.14 -6.50 7.90
C HIS A 83 -10.60 -6.71 6.47
N THR A 84 -10.98 -5.83 5.53
CA THR A 84 -10.46 -5.90 4.15
C THR A 84 -8.97 -5.56 4.09
N ILE A 85 -8.48 -4.65 4.95
CA ILE A 85 -7.05 -4.34 5.10
C ILE A 85 -6.31 -5.56 5.68
N ASP A 86 -6.82 -6.12 6.77
CA ASP A 86 -6.21 -7.27 7.45
C ASP A 86 -6.10 -8.49 6.52
N ALA A 87 -7.11 -8.66 5.66
CA ALA A 87 -7.12 -9.69 4.62
C ALA A 87 -6.26 -9.34 3.39
N ARG A 88 -5.64 -8.15 3.34
CA ARG A 88 -4.86 -7.62 2.21
C ARG A 88 -5.64 -7.56 0.89
N LEU A 89 -6.93 -7.31 0.97
CA LEU A 89 -7.84 -7.21 -0.17
C LEU A 89 -8.18 -5.77 -0.53
N LEU A 90 -7.83 -4.78 0.33
CA LEU A 90 -8.09 -3.38 0.05
C LEU A 90 -7.00 -2.81 -0.84
N ARG A 91 -7.40 -2.20 -1.95
CA ARG A 91 -6.52 -1.46 -2.84
C ARG A 91 -6.84 0.03 -2.80
N ALA A 92 -5.83 0.84 -2.54
CA ALA A 92 -5.92 2.28 -2.69
C ALA A 92 -5.64 2.69 -4.14
N VAL A 93 -6.37 3.68 -4.63
CA VAL A 93 -6.20 4.26 -5.96
C VAL A 93 -6.11 5.78 -5.81
N ASN A 94 -5.08 6.38 -6.40
CA ASN A 94 -4.86 7.82 -6.35
C ASN A 94 -5.69 8.54 -7.41
N ILE A 95 -6.74 9.26 -6.98
CA ILE A 95 -7.67 9.94 -7.89
C ILE A 95 -7.02 11.10 -8.67
N ARG A 96 -5.92 11.67 -8.19
CA ARG A 96 -5.18 12.69 -8.97
C ARG A 96 -4.41 12.13 -10.14
N HIS A 97 -4.16 10.84 -10.17
CA HIS A 97 -3.46 10.26 -11.32
C HIS A 97 -4.36 10.28 -12.56
N PRO A 98 -3.90 10.79 -13.73
CA PRO A 98 -4.75 10.92 -14.93
C PRO A 98 -5.43 9.61 -15.37
N ARG A 99 -4.80 8.49 -15.10
CA ARG A 99 -5.29 7.14 -15.44
C ARG A 99 -5.87 6.38 -14.25
N TRP A 100 -6.34 7.08 -13.21
CA TRP A 100 -6.83 6.45 -11.98
C TRP A 100 -7.95 5.42 -12.24
N ALA A 101 -8.85 5.71 -13.16
CA ALA A 101 -9.95 4.81 -13.48
C ALA A 101 -9.46 3.47 -14.07
N GLU A 102 -8.41 3.48 -14.89
CA GLU A 102 -7.80 2.26 -15.41
C GLU A 102 -7.21 1.41 -14.27
N PHE A 103 -6.50 2.03 -13.33
CA PHE A 103 -5.96 1.33 -12.17
C PHE A 103 -7.06 0.78 -11.26
N ALA A 104 -8.17 1.50 -11.14
CA ALA A 104 -9.32 1.05 -10.38
C ALA A 104 -9.92 -0.22 -10.98
N MET A 105 -10.03 -0.28 -12.30
CA MET A 105 -10.62 -1.41 -13.03
C MET A 105 -9.63 -2.56 -13.29
N ALA A 106 -8.33 -2.34 -13.08
CA ALA A 106 -7.35 -3.39 -13.24
C ALA A 106 -7.64 -4.59 -12.29
N PRO A 107 -7.44 -5.82 -12.75
CA PRO A 107 -7.62 -6.99 -11.90
C PRO A 107 -6.85 -6.84 -10.59
N SER A 108 -7.47 -7.23 -9.49
CA SER A 108 -6.80 -7.24 -8.20
C SER A 108 -5.61 -8.21 -8.27
N MET A 109 -4.40 -7.67 -8.21
CA MET A 109 -3.23 -8.49 -8.08
C MET A 109 -3.19 -9.00 -6.65
N GLN A 110 -3.51 -10.26 -6.46
CA GLN A 110 -3.27 -10.93 -5.18
C GLN A 110 -1.76 -11.01 -4.99
N LEU A 111 -1.23 -10.13 -4.16
CA LEU A 111 0.16 -10.28 -3.74
C LEU A 111 0.27 -11.57 -2.91
N PRO A 112 1.29 -12.38 -3.13
CA PRO A 112 1.53 -13.52 -2.26
C PRO A 112 1.63 -13.03 -0.81
N PRO A 113 1.19 -13.82 0.17
CA PRO A 113 1.23 -13.43 1.58
C PRO A 113 2.65 -13.11 2.05
N ARG A 114 3.64 -13.74 1.44
CA ARG A 114 5.07 -13.48 1.64
C ARG A 114 5.79 -13.49 0.31
N VAL A 115 6.82 -12.64 0.19
CA VAL A 115 7.64 -12.52 -1.01
C VAL A 115 9.06 -13.00 -0.75
N ARG A 116 9.67 -13.60 -1.76
CA ARG A 116 11.11 -13.88 -1.78
C ARG A 116 11.80 -12.75 -2.51
N VAL A 117 12.82 -12.20 -1.91
CA VAL A 117 13.61 -11.10 -2.47
C VAL A 117 15.00 -11.63 -2.80
N ASN A 118 15.47 -11.46 -4.03
CA ASN A 118 16.84 -11.76 -4.41
C ASN A 118 17.57 -10.45 -4.71
N LEU A 119 18.65 -10.21 -3.98
CA LEU A 119 19.54 -9.07 -4.19
C LEU A 119 20.73 -9.54 -5.01
N LEU A 120 20.93 -8.93 -6.17
CA LEU A 120 22.09 -9.15 -7.03
C LEU A 120 23.04 -7.95 -6.87
N ALA A 121 24.30 -8.23 -6.53
CA ALA A 121 25.32 -7.22 -6.24
C ALA A 121 25.01 -6.38 -4.99
N VAL A 122 25.60 -6.76 -3.86
CA VAL A 122 25.41 -6.12 -2.55
C VAL A 122 26.57 -5.15 -2.26
N GLY A 123 26.76 -4.14 -3.13
CA GLY A 123 27.61 -2.99 -2.82
C GLY A 123 26.95 -2.06 -1.79
N ASP A 124 27.46 -0.83 -1.62
CA ASP A 124 26.97 0.12 -0.60
C ASP A 124 25.44 0.34 -0.67
N VAL A 125 24.88 0.48 -1.86
CA VAL A 125 23.44 0.65 -2.07
C VAL A 125 22.69 -0.63 -1.73
N GLY A 126 23.20 -1.79 -2.15
CA GLY A 126 22.58 -3.08 -1.87
C GLY A 126 22.60 -3.42 -0.39
N SER A 127 23.67 -3.09 0.33
CA SER A 127 23.79 -3.27 1.78
C SER A 127 22.77 -2.40 2.54
N THR A 128 22.59 -1.16 2.11
CA THR A 128 21.59 -0.26 2.67
C THR A 128 20.18 -0.79 2.41
N LEU A 129 19.90 -1.26 1.20
CA LEU A 129 18.62 -1.88 0.85
C LEU A 129 18.37 -3.16 1.66
N LEU A 130 19.37 -4.02 1.83
CA LEU A 130 19.27 -5.23 2.64
C LEU A 130 18.90 -4.89 4.09
N THR A 131 19.56 -3.89 4.67
CA THR A 131 19.25 -3.40 6.01
C THR A 131 17.80 -2.89 6.09
N ALA A 132 17.37 -2.08 5.13
CA ALA A 132 16.00 -1.59 5.06
C ALA A 132 14.99 -2.74 4.93
N LEU A 133 15.25 -3.73 4.09
CA LEU A 133 14.37 -4.91 3.95
C LEU A 133 14.27 -5.71 5.25
N LYS A 134 15.38 -5.89 5.97
CA LYS A 134 15.36 -6.57 7.28
C LYS A 134 14.59 -5.80 8.33
N LEU A 135 14.72 -4.48 8.36
CA LEU A 135 14.08 -3.64 9.37
C LEU A 135 12.59 -3.38 9.07
N LEU A 136 12.24 -3.24 7.79
CA LEU A 136 10.92 -2.77 7.36
C LEU A 136 10.07 -3.85 6.70
N GLY A 137 10.68 -4.96 6.27
CA GLY A 137 9.99 -6.03 5.55
C GLY A 137 9.02 -6.84 6.40
N GLY A 138 9.25 -6.92 7.70
CA GLY A 138 8.40 -7.63 8.63
C GLY A 138 7.98 -9.01 8.12
N ASP A 139 6.74 -9.37 8.36
CA ASP A 139 6.17 -10.65 7.92
C ASP A 139 5.89 -10.75 6.41
N CYS A 140 6.13 -9.67 5.66
CA CYS A 140 5.92 -9.66 4.21
C CYS A 140 7.03 -10.38 3.44
N ILE A 141 8.21 -10.57 4.06
CA ILE A 141 9.37 -11.22 3.43
C ILE A 141 9.52 -12.63 3.99
N GLU A 142 9.49 -13.63 3.12
CA GLU A 142 9.73 -15.02 3.47
C GLU A 142 11.22 -15.29 3.58
N SER A 143 11.98 -14.81 2.59
CA SER A 143 13.44 -15.00 2.53
C SER A 143 14.10 -13.91 1.69
N ILE A 144 15.36 -13.63 2.00
CA ILE A 144 16.22 -12.76 1.21
C ILE A 144 17.41 -13.59 0.73
N GLY A 145 17.49 -13.80 -0.58
CA GLY A 145 18.65 -14.38 -1.23
C GLY A 145 19.65 -13.29 -1.60
N ILE A 146 20.93 -13.53 -1.40
CA ILE A 146 22.01 -12.61 -1.77
C ILE A 146 22.92 -13.32 -2.76
N CYS A 147 23.22 -12.66 -3.87
CA CYS A 147 24.19 -13.10 -4.85
C CYS A 147 25.16 -11.94 -5.13
N ASP A 148 26.43 -12.12 -4.80
CA ASP A 148 27.48 -11.14 -5.06
C ASP A 148 28.69 -11.83 -5.69
N LEU A 149 29.46 -11.06 -6.44
CA LEU A 149 30.74 -11.52 -7.02
C LEU A 149 31.86 -11.50 -5.98
N ASN A 150 31.68 -10.77 -4.88
CA ASN A 150 32.64 -10.68 -3.79
C ASN A 150 32.24 -11.64 -2.67
N GLU A 151 32.97 -12.78 -2.54
CA GLU A 151 32.72 -13.80 -1.51
C GLU A 151 32.75 -13.25 -0.08
N LYS A 152 33.46 -12.14 0.19
CA LYS A 152 33.55 -11.55 1.53
C LYS A 152 32.27 -10.82 1.94
N GLU A 153 31.49 -10.37 0.98
CA GLU A 153 30.22 -9.65 1.26
C GLU A 153 29.01 -10.61 1.26
N GLY A 154 29.18 -11.83 0.76
CA GLY A 154 28.14 -12.86 0.74
C GLY A 154 28.05 -13.72 2.00
N THR A 155 28.88 -13.49 3.03
CA THR A 155 28.83 -14.26 4.29
C THR A 155 27.55 -13.93 5.06
N PRO A 156 26.76 -14.92 5.49
CA PRO A 156 25.54 -14.64 6.26
C PRO A 156 25.89 -14.02 7.61
N TRP A 157 25.16 -12.97 7.94
CA TRP A 157 25.16 -12.30 9.24
C TRP A 157 24.33 -13.08 10.25
#